data_320e05de3d48cb2a497e98d38d259dbd
#
_entry.id   320e05de3d48cb2a497e98d38d259dbd
#
_cell.length_a   1.000
_cell.length_b   1.000
_cell.length_c   1.000
_cell.angle_alpha   90.00
_cell.angle_beta   90.00
_cell.angle_gamma   90.00
#
_symmetry.space_group_name_H-M   'P 1'
#
loop_
_entity.id
_entity.type
_entity.pdbx_description
1 polymer ?
#
loop_
_entity_poly.entity_id
_entity_poly.type
_entity_poly.pdbx_seq_one_letter_code
_entity_poly.pdbx_strand_id
1 'polypeptide(L)'
;MQNKSLQMIKAILKSAFGLFLYSCGVYLTVQANIGIAPWECLSMAISGKVGLSFGFVHTVSGIIILGIDLLLKEKIGFGTILDALIVGNYVDWISYFRPIPVSHNLCLSIILVIVGLFVMGFGQYFYMSAGQSCGPRDSLTIALGKRFPNHPVGLVQSVIVGVVLLIGWVLDGPIGIGTVISVFVAGTALQIVCRIMHFEPRNVKHLNLLEATKLLLSH
;
A
#
# COMPACT_ATOMS: atom_id res chain seq x y z
N MET A 1 -6.45 11.81 -31.60
CA MET A 1 -5.77 10.57 -31.18
C MET A 1 -4.63 10.82 -30.19
N GLN A 2 -3.88 11.89 -30.31
CA GLN A 2 -2.79 12.32 -29.39
C GLN A 2 -3.22 12.46 -27.91
N ASN A 3 -4.51 12.53 -27.63
CA ASN A 3 -5.07 12.80 -26.30
C ASN A 3 -5.09 11.58 -25.34
N LYS A 4 -5.16 10.33 -25.86
CA LYS A 4 -5.28 9.11 -25.03
C LYS A 4 -3.94 8.67 -24.44
N SER A 5 -2.86 8.70 -25.21
CA SER A 5 -1.51 8.40 -24.74
C SER A 5 -1.07 9.42 -23.67
N LEU A 6 -1.38 10.71 -23.89
CA LEU A 6 -1.07 11.75 -22.92
C LEU A 6 -1.85 11.58 -21.61
N GLN A 7 -3.12 11.18 -21.68
CA GLN A 7 -3.93 10.87 -20.50
C GLN A 7 -3.37 9.68 -19.73
N MET A 8 -2.90 8.64 -20.43
CA MET A 8 -2.29 7.47 -19.82
C MET A 8 -0.97 7.82 -19.11
N ILE A 9 -0.11 8.62 -19.76
CA ILE A 9 1.15 9.09 -19.16
C ILE A 9 0.84 9.90 -17.88
N LYS A 10 -0.13 10.81 -17.93
CA LYS A 10 -0.57 11.58 -16.75
C LYS A 10 -1.08 10.68 -15.63
N ALA A 11 -1.83 9.63 -15.96
CA ALA A 11 -2.32 8.66 -14.99
C ALA A 11 -1.17 7.88 -14.33
N ILE A 12 -0.18 7.43 -15.11
CA ILE A 12 1.01 6.75 -14.60
C ILE A 12 1.82 7.68 -13.69
N LEU A 13 2.08 8.92 -14.10
CA LEU A 13 2.79 9.90 -13.28
C LEU A 13 2.04 10.22 -11.99
N LYS A 14 0.71 10.35 -12.05
CA LYS A 14 -0.14 10.55 -10.89
C LYS A 14 -0.06 9.36 -9.93
N SER A 15 -0.08 8.13 -10.46
CA SER A 15 0.11 6.91 -9.66
C SER A 15 1.48 6.87 -8.99
N ALA A 16 2.55 7.14 -9.73
CA ALA A 16 3.92 7.16 -9.21
C ALA A 16 4.09 8.20 -8.09
N PHE A 17 3.52 9.40 -8.27
CA PHE A 17 3.49 10.42 -7.23
C PHE A 17 2.71 9.97 -5.99
N GLY A 18 1.56 9.33 -6.18
CA GLY A 18 0.77 8.77 -5.08
C GLY A 18 1.55 7.70 -4.30
N LEU A 19 2.24 6.80 -5.00
CA LEU A 19 3.07 5.76 -4.38
C LEU A 19 4.27 6.33 -3.64
N PHE A 20 4.89 7.40 -4.18
CA PHE A 20 5.94 8.13 -3.47
C PHE A 20 5.42 8.74 -2.16
N LEU A 21 4.27 9.40 -2.22
CA LEU A 21 3.65 9.99 -1.03
C LEU A 21 3.26 8.92 0.00
N TYR A 22 2.73 7.79 -0.48
CA TYR A 22 2.45 6.62 0.37
C TYR A 22 3.71 6.14 1.08
N SER A 23 4.83 6.03 0.36
CA SER A 23 6.13 5.62 0.92
C SER A 23 6.66 6.61 1.97
N CYS A 24 6.43 7.93 1.77
CA CYS A 24 6.72 8.93 2.80
C CYS A 24 5.92 8.68 4.08
N GLY A 25 4.63 8.34 3.95
CA GLY A 25 3.79 7.98 5.10
C GLY A 25 4.28 6.71 5.81
N VAL A 26 4.63 5.66 5.07
CA VAL A 26 5.24 4.44 5.64
C VAL A 26 6.51 4.79 6.40
N TYR A 27 7.41 5.59 5.82
CA TYR A 27 8.63 6.04 6.48
C TYR A 27 8.34 6.75 7.82
N LEU A 28 7.36 7.65 7.86
CA LEU A 28 6.95 8.33 9.09
C LEU A 28 6.50 7.35 10.18
N THR A 29 5.70 6.35 9.80
CA THR A 29 5.24 5.33 10.76
C THR A 29 6.37 4.45 11.27
N VAL A 30 7.38 4.17 10.44
CA VAL A 30 8.60 3.45 10.85
C VAL A 30 9.41 4.28 11.84
N GLN A 31 9.61 5.59 11.57
CA GLN A 31 10.36 6.49 12.45
C GLN A 31 9.66 6.75 13.80
N ALA A 32 8.37 6.52 13.88
CA ALA A 32 7.61 6.61 15.13
C ALA A 32 8.08 5.58 16.19
N ASN A 33 8.62 4.43 15.78
CA ASN A 33 9.21 3.40 16.62
C ASN A 33 8.32 2.89 17.78
N ILE A 34 7.00 2.84 17.56
CA ILE A 34 5.99 2.32 18.51
C ILE A 34 5.12 1.22 17.92
N GLY A 35 5.61 0.56 16.87
CA GLY A 35 4.88 -0.42 16.06
C GLY A 35 4.34 0.18 14.78
N ILE A 36 4.19 -0.65 13.76
CA ILE A 36 3.83 -0.26 12.40
C ILE A 36 2.65 -1.10 11.89
N ALA A 37 2.09 -0.72 10.74
CA ALA A 37 0.95 -1.43 10.16
C ALA A 37 1.31 -2.90 9.81
N PRO A 38 0.31 -3.83 9.79
CA PRO A 38 0.56 -5.27 9.73
C PRO A 38 1.43 -5.75 8.58
N TRP A 39 1.21 -5.25 7.36
CA TRP A 39 1.99 -5.63 6.20
C TRP A 39 3.44 -5.12 6.23
N GLU A 40 3.61 -3.92 6.72
CA GLU A 40 4.92 -3.31 6.95
C GLU A 40 5.65 -4.02 8.09
N CYS A 41 4.92 -4.43 9.14
CA CYS A 41 5.43 -5.23 10.25
C CYS A 41 5.99 -6.57 9.75
N LEU A 42 5.25 -7.29 8.91
CA LEU A 42 5.73 -8.53 8.30
C LEU A 42 7.00 -8.31 7.47
N SER A 43 7.01 -7.26 6.62
CA SER A 43 8.17 -6.93 5.80
C SER A 43 9.40 -6.58 6.65
N MET A 44 9.21 -5.81 7.74
CA MET A 44 10.27 -5.45 8.66
C MET A 44 10.80 -6.66 9.45
N ALA A 45 9.91 -7.55 9.91
CA ALA A 45 10.27 -8.77 10.60
C ALA A 45 11.15 -9.68 9.75
N ILE A 46 10.74 -9.92 8.49
CA ILE A 46 11.52 -10.72 7.53
C ILE A 46 12.86 -10.03 7.24
N SER A 47 12.85 -8.71 6.98
CA SER A 47 14.05 -7.91 6.75
C SER A 47 15.09 -8.10 7.87
N GLY A 48 14.66 -8.00 9.12
CA GLY A 48 15.51 -8.21 10.30
C GLY A 48 16.09 -9.63 10.40
N LYS A 49 15.33 -10.66 10.02
CA LYS A 49 15.78 -12.06 10.10
C LYS A 49 16.75 -12.42 8.97
N VAL A 50 16.53 -11.92 7.76
CA VAL A 50 17.35 -12.29 6.58
C VAL A 50 18.49 -11.30 6.29
N GLY A 51 18.53 -10.14 6.98
CA GLY A 51 19.58 -9.13 6.79
C GLY A 51 19.47 -8.37 5.46
N LEU A 52 18.28 -8.34 4.84
CA LEU A 52 18.02 -7.61 3.60
C LEU A 52 17.30 -6.29 3.91
N SER A 53 17.30 -5.34 2.98
CA SER A 53 16.60 -4.07 3.18
C SER A 53 15.08 -4.27 3.28
N PHE A 54 14.41 -3.34 3.99
CA PHE A 54 12.95 -3.32 4.07
C PHE A 54 12.31 -3.29 2.68
N GLY A 55 12.82 -2.40 1.80
CA GLY A 55 12.29 -2.24 0.47
C GLY A 55 12.42 -3.46 -0.41
N PHE A 56 13.55 -4.18 -0.32
CA PHE A 56 13.73 -5.43 -1.04
C PHE A 56 12.71 -6.48 -0.60
N VAL A 57 12.56 -6.70 0.72
CA VAL A 57 11.60 -7.66 1.27
C VAL A 57 10.16 -7.27 0.93
N HIS A 58 9.83 -5.98 1.02
CA HIS A 58 8.52 -5.46 0.64
C HIS A 58 8.21 -5.72 -0.84
N THR A 59 9.17 -5.46 -1.73
CA THR A 59 9.06 -5.73 -3.17
C THR A 59 8.86 -7.21 -3.45
N VAL A 60 9.68 -8.08 -2.86
CA VAL A 60 9.55 -9.54 -3.03
C VAL A 60 8.20 -10.04 -2.53
N SER A 61 7.75 -9.59 -1.36
CA SER A 61 6.43 -9.94 -0.84
C SER A 61 5.30 -9.45 -1.75
N GLY A 62 5.40 -8.25 -2.29
CA GLY A 62 4.47 -7.72 -3.28
C GLY A 62 4.41 -8.57 -4.56
N ILE A 63 5.55 -9.01 -5.08
CA ILE A 63 5.63 -9.91 -6.26
C ILE A 63 5.00 -11.28 -5.96
N ILE A 64 5.23 -11.84 -4.76
CA ILE A 64 4.62 -13.10 -4.35
C ILE A 64 3.09 -12.96 -4.30
N ILE A 65 2.59 -11.88 -3.70
CA ILE A 65 1.14 -11.61 -3.63
C ILE A 65 0.58 -11.43 -5.05
N LEU A 66 1.26 -10.70 -5.91
CA LEU A 66 0.89 -10.54 -7.32
C LEU A 66 0.80 -11.89 -8.05
N GLY A 67 1.73 -12.81 -7.78
CA GLY A 67 1.68 -14.18 -8.28
C GLY A 67 0.44 -14.93 -7.79
N ILE A 68 0.09 -14.79 -6.52
CA ILE A 68 -1.13 -15.36 -5.95
C ILE A 68 -2.37 -14.77 -6.61
N ASP A 69 -2.43 -13.45 -6.82
CA ASP A 69 -3.54 -12.78 -7.51
C ASP A 69 -3.74 -13.29 -8.94
N LEU A 70 -2.64 -13.55 -9.66
CA LEU A 70 -2.68 -14.16 -10.98
C LEU A 70 -3.24 -15.59 -10.94
N LEU A 71 -2.82 -16.41 -9.97
CA LEU A 71 -3.36 -17.75 -9.77
C LEU A 71 -4.85 -17.73 -9.41
N LEU A 72 -5.27 -16.71 -8.69
CA LEU A 72 -6.67 -16.45 -8.35
C LEU A 72 -7.47 -15.83 -9.52
N LYS A 73 -6.82 -15.60 -10.69
CA LYS A 73 -7.40 -15.00 -11.90
C LYS A 73 -7.92 -13.58 -11.68
N GLU A 74 -7.31 -12.85 -10.75
CA GLU A 74 -7.67 -11.44 -10.53
C GLU A 74 -7.02 -10.55 -11.61
N LYS A 75 -7.68 -9.44 -11.89
CA LYS A 75 -7.24 -8.51 -12.92
C LYS A 75 -6.15 -7.60 -12.39
N ILE A 76 -4.95 -7.71 -12.93
CA ILE A 76 -3.80 -6.90 -12.57
C ILE A 76 -3.72 -5.68 -13.49
N GLY A 77 -3.44 -4.51 -12.89
CA GLY A 77 -3.19 -3.28 -13.62
C GLY A 77 -1.75 -2.78 -13.48
N PHE A 78 -1.41 -1.73 -14.22
CA PHE A 78 -0.09 -1.08 -14.11
C PHE A 78 0.18 -0.57 -12.70
N GLY A 79 -0.83 -0.02 -12.01
CA GLY A 79 -0.70 0.45 -10.64
C GLY A 79 -0.31 -0.64 -9.65
N THR A 80 -0.83 -1.86 -9.83
CA THR A 80 -0.51 -3.01 -8.97
C THR A 80 0.98 -3.40 -9.10
N ILE A 81 1.51 -3.37 -10.34
CA ILE A 81 2.93 -3.66 -10.59
C ILE A 81 3.81 -2.53 -10.04
N LEU A 82 3.42 -1.28 -10.29
CA LEU A 82 4.16 -0.12 -9.78
C LEU A 82 4.21 -0.10 -8.25
N ASP A 83 3.09 -0.39 -7.59
CA ASP A 83 3.02 -0.47 -6.12
C ASP A 83 3.99 -1.54 -5.58
N ALA A 84 3.93 -2.76 -6.12
CA ALA A 84 4.82 -3.84 -5.71
C ALA A 84 6.31 -3.50 -5.88
N LEU A 85 6.68 -2.80 -6.95
CA LEU A 85 8.08 -2.50 -7.28
C LEU A 85 8.60 -1.21 -6.64
N ILE A 86 7.75 -0.20 -6.46
CA ILE A 86 8.21 1.17 -6.19
C ILE A 86 8.14 1.51 -4.70
N VAL A 87 7.07 1.09 -4.00
CA VAL A 87 6.84 1.53 -2.61
C VAL A 87 8.00 1.17 -1.70
N GLY A 88 8.43 -0.09 -1.69
CA GLY A 88 9.53 -0.53 -0.86
C GLY A 88 10.84 0.21 -1.18
N ASN A 89 11.15 0.35 -2.47
CA ASN A 89 12.37 1.04 -2.91
C ASN A 89 12.37 2.53 -2.54
N TYR A 90 11.21 3.19 -2.58
CA TYR A 90 11.10 4.58 -2.12
C TYR A 90 11.29 4.70 -0.61
N VAL A 91 10.77 3.75 0.18
CA VAL A 91 11.01 3.74 1.63
C VAL A 91 12.48 3.59 1.94
N ASP A 92 13.20 2.68 1.27
CA ASP A 92 14.65 2.51 1.44
C ASP A 92 15.40 3.78 1.03
N TRP A 93 15.03 4.39 -0.11
CA TRP A 93 15.64 5.61 -0.59
C TRP A 93 15.46 6.77 0.39
N ILE A 94 14.24 6.99 0.92
CA ILE A 94 13.97 8.01 1.93
C ILE A 94 14.75 7.71 3.21
N SER A 95 14.80 6.44 3.63
CA SER A 95 15.52 6.00 4.82
C SER A 95 17.04 6.23 4.73
N TYR A 96 17.60 6.20 3.52
CA TYR A 96 19.01 6.50 3.28
C TYR A 96 19.36 7.95 3.65
N PHE A 97 18.50 8.91 3.32
CA PHE A 97 18.71 10.32 3.65
C PHE A 97 18.39 10.66 5.12
N ARG A 98 17.69 9.80 5.84
CA ARG A 98 17.29 9.99 7.24
C ARG A 98 16.73 11.39 7.54
N PRO A 99 15.73 11.90 6.79
CA PRO A 99 15.23 13.28 6.97
C PRO A 99 14.58 13.49 8.34
N ILE A 100 14.11 12.42 8.98
CA ILE A 100 13.50 12.44 10.31
C ILE A 100 14.17 11.34 11.15
N PRO A 101 14.69 11.67 12.34
CA PRO A 101 15.29 10.69 13.24
C PRO A 101 14.22 9.79 13.88
N VAL A 102 14.64 8.62 14.37
CA VAL A 102 13.79 7.72 15.14
C VAL A 102 13.30 8.44 16.40
N SER A 103 11.99 8.37 16.63
CA SER A 103 11.39 9.00 17.81
C SER A 103 11.60 8.13 19.07
N HIS A 104 11.93 8.80 20.17
CA HIS A 104 11.99 8.20 21.50
C HIS A 104 10.96 8.82 22.46
N ASN A 105 10.15 9.77 21.98
CA ASN A 105 9.09 10.42 22.74
C ASN A 105 7.73 9.89 22.30
N LEU A 106 6.96 9.32 23.22
CA LEU A 106 5.67 8.69 22.91
C LEU A 106 4.67 9.66 22.24
N CYS A 107 4.60 10.91 22.71
CA CYS A 107 3.70 11.89 22.10
C CYS A 107 4.09 12.18 20.63
N LEU A 108 5.38 12.40 20.37
CA LEU A 108 5.88 12.61 19.02
C LEU A 108 5.67 11.37 18.15
N SER A 109 5.88 10.18 18.70
CA SER A 109 5.64 8.92 18.00
C SER A 109 4.18 8.75 17.57
N ILE A 110 3.23 9.05 18.46
CA ILE A 110 1.80 8.99 18.14
C ILE A 110 1.46 9.99 17.03
N ILE A 111 2.00 11.22 17.11
CA ILE A 111 1.80 12.24 16.06
C ILE A 111 2.37 11.75 14.73
N LEU A 112 3.58 11.17 14.72
CA LEU A 112 4.21 10.63 13.51
C LEU A 112 3.38 9.50 12.89
N VAL A 113 2.82 8.59 13.70
CA VAL A 113 1.91 7.54 13.20
C VAL A 113 0.68 8.15 12.57
N ILE A 114 -0.01 9.07 13.26
CA ILE A 114 -1.24 9.68 12.76
C ILE A 114 -0.96 10.46 11.47
N VAL A 115 0.05 11.32 11.45
CA VAL A 115 0.45 12.08 10.26
C VAL A 115 0.84 11.13 9.13
N GLY A 116 1.62 10.09 9.43
CA GLY A 116 2.02 9.06 8.47
C GLY A 116 0.81 8.38 7.82
N LEU A 117 -0.20 8.00 8.61
CA LEU A 117 -1.44 7.39 8.10
C LEU A 117 -2.24 8.33 7.20
N PHE A 118 -2.31 9.63 7.52
CA PHE A 118 -2.95 10.61 6.63
C PHE A 118 -2.16 10.80 5.34
N VAL A 119 -0.82 10.87 5.40
CA VAL A 119 0.05 10.97 4.22
C VAL A 119 -0.11 9.73 3.34
N MET A 120 -0.17 8.52 3.95
CA MET A 120 -0.51 7.27 3.24
C MET A 120 -1.89 7.37 2.57
N GLY A 121 -2.90 7.88 3.28
CA GLY A 121 -4.25 8.07 2.75
C GLY A 121 -4.28 9.00 1.53
N PHE A 122 -3.55 10.12 1.55
CA PHE A 122 -3.38 10.98 0.37
C PHE A 122 -2.66 10.27 -0.76
N GLY A 123 -1.60 9.52 -0.46
CA GLY A 123 -0.89 8.68 -1.44
C GLY A 123 -1.85 7.69 -2.12
N GLN A 124 -2.66 6.98 -1.33
CA GLN A 124 -3.69 6.05 -1.82
C GLN A 124 -4.73 6.77 -2.70
N TYR A 125 -5.21 7.94 -2.29
CA TYR A 125 -6.11 8.75 -3.11
C TYR A 125 -5.52 9.04 -4.49
N PHE A 126 -4.27 9.53 -4.56
CA PHE A 126 -3.63 9.87 -5.83
C PHE A 126 -3.49 8.66 -6.74
N TYR A 127 -3.02 7.53 -6.22
CA TYR A 127 -2.83 6.35 -7.07
C TYR A 127 -4.14 5.68 -7.46
N MET A 128 -5.14 5.59 -6.56
CA MET A 128 -6.45 5.02 -6.88
C MET A 128 -7.22 5.87 -7.88
N SER A 129 -7.20 7.22 -7.72
CA SER A 129 -7.87 8.16 -8.61
C SER A 129 -7.22 8.25 -10.00
N ALA A 130 -6.04 7.66 -10.20
CA ALA A 130 -5.43 7.48 -11.51
C ALA A 130 -6.04 6.32 -12.34
N GLY A 131 -6.87 5.45 -11.70
CA GLY A 131 -7.56 4.36 -12.39
C GLY A 131 -6.67 3.22 -12.87
N GLN A 132 -5.45 3.09 -12.31
CA GLN A 132 -4.43 2.11 -12.74
C GLN A 132 -4.50 0.78 -11.99
N SER A 133 -5.66 0.42 -11.41
CA SER A 133 -5.88 -0.71 -10.52
C SER A 133 -5.49 -0.44 -9.05
N CYS A 134 -5.76 -1.38 -8.16
CA CYS A 134 -5.40 -1.30 -6.75
C CYS A 134 -4.07 -2.04 -6.49
N GLY A 135 -3.47 -1.82 -5.30
CA GLY A 135 -2.26 -2.52 -4.89
C GLY A 135 -2.46 -4.04 -4.80
N PRO A 136 -1.37 -4.85 -4.80
CA PRO A 136 -1.46 -6.31 -4.77
C PRO A 136 -2.20 -6.81 -3.51
N ARG A 137 -2.02 -6.17 -2.36
CA ARG A 137 -2.66 -6.54 -1.09
C ARG A 137 -4.17 -6.33 -1.12
N ASP A 138 -4.61 -5.24 -1.75
CA ASP A 138 -6.04 -4.94 -1.93
C ASP A 138 -6.66 -5.90 -2.96
N SER A 139 -5.93 -6.20 -4.04
CA SER A 139 -6.32 -7.19 -5.05
C SER A 139 -6.51 -8.57 -4.42
N LEU A 140 -5.61 -9.00 -3.53
CA LEU A 140 -5.73 -10.25 -2.78
C LEU A 140 -7.01 -10.29 -1.95
N THR A 141 -7.33 -9.19 -1.26
CA THR A 141 -8.55 -9.07 -0.46
C THR A 141 -9.79 -9.22 -1.34
N ILE A 142 -9.81 -8.58 -2.52
CA ILE A 142 -10.91 -8.68 -3.49
C ILE A 142 -11.01 -10.10 -4.04
N ALA A 143 -9.90 -10.72 -4.41
CA ALA A 143 -9.83 -12.07 -4.96
C ALA A 143 -10.38 -13.11 -3.99
N LEU A 144 -9.97 -13.03 -2.72
CA LEU A 144 -10.47 -13.91 -1.67
C LEU A 144 -11.94 -13.61 -1.31
N GLY A 145 -12.34 -12.33 -1.28
CA GLY A 145 -13.73 -11.95 -1.07
C GLY A 145 -14.68 -12.54 -2.12
N LYS A 146 -14.27 -12.63 -3.39
CA LYS A 146 -15.04 -13.29 -4.46
C LYS A 146 -15.17 -14.80 -4.23
N ARG A 147 -14.20 -15.43 -3.57
CA ARG A 147 -14.25 -16.87 -3.26
C ARG A 147 -15.10 -17.21 -2.04
N PHE A 148 -15.29 -16.24 -1.17
CA PHE A 148 -16.14 -16.39 0.04
C PHE A 148 -17.33 -15.41 -0.01
N PRO A 149 -18.25 -15.56 -0.99
CA PRO A 149 -19.34 -14.60 -1.23
C PRO A 149 -20.32 -14.46 -0.06
N ASN A 150 -20.38 -15.47 0.81
CA ASN A 150 -21.26 -15.48 1.98
C ASN A 150 -20.70 -14.64 3.17
N HIS A 151 -19.48 -14.12 3.05
CA HIS A 151 -18.85 -13.33 4.08
C HIS A 151 -18.62 -11.87 3.62
N PRO A 152 -18.85 -10.88 4.48
CA PRO A 152 -18.55 -9.50 4.13
C PRO A 152 -17.04 -9.32 3.86
N VAL A 153 -16.70 -8.55 2.83
CA VAL A 153 -15.30 -8.32 2.41
C VAL A 153 -14.43 -7.79 3.56
N GLY A 154 -15.01 -6.99 4.46
CA GLY A 154 -14.31 -6.52 5.66
C GLY A 154 -13.88 -7.64 6.60
N LEU A 155 -14.67 -8.72 6.73
CA LEU A 155 -14.27 -9.91 7.51
C LEU A 155 -13.08 -10.61 6.85
N VAL A 156 -13.14 -10.80 5.53
CA VAL A 156 -12.02 -11.40 4.75
C VAL A 156 -10.76 -10.59 4.94
N GLN A 157 -10.84 -9.27 4.82
CA GLN A 157 -9.72 -8.36 5.04
C GLN A 157 -9.17 -8.48 6.47
N SER A 158 -10.04 -8.51 7.48
CA SER A 158 -9.63 -8.63 8.88
C SER A 158 -8.90 -9.95 9.15
N VAL A 159 -9.35 -11.05 8.54
CA VAL A 159 -8.67 -12.36 8.65
C VAL A 159 -7.30 -12.30 8.00
N ILE A 160 -7.17 -11.76 6.78
CA ILE A 160 -5.88 -11.61 6.09
C ILE A 160 -4.92 -10.79 6.96
N VAL A 161 -5.35 -9.62 7.40
CA VAL A 161 -4.56 -8.71 8.23
C VAL A 161 -4.16 -9.38 9.56
N GLY A 162 -5.07 -10.13 10.18
CA GLY A 162 -4.80 -10.89 11.39
C GLY A 162 -3.73 -11.97 11.19
N VAL A 163 -3.82 -12.74 10.10
CA VAL A 163 -2.82 -13.75 9.74
C VAL A 163 -1.46 -13.11 9.48
N VAL A 164 -1.42 -12.03 8.71
CA VAL A 164 -0.19 -11.29 8.41
C VAL A 164 0.46 -10.77 9.69
N LEU A 165 -0.34 -10.19 10.59
CA LEU A 165 0.14 -9.69 11.87
C LEU A 165 0.66 -10.82 12.77
N LEU A 166 -0.05 -11.95 12.80
CA LEU A 166 0.38 -13.13 13.56
C LEU A 166 1.75 -13.65 13.05
N ILE A 167 1.92 -13.75 11.74
CA ILE A 167 3.22 -14.16 11.16
C ILE A 167 4.30 -13.12 11.50
N GLY A 168 4.00 -11.84 11.36
CA GLY A 168 4.91 -10.75 11.73
C GLY A 168 5.33 -10.83 13.19
N TRP A 169 4.38 -11.14 14.10
CA TRP A 169 4.66 -11.33 15.53
C TRP A 169 5.58 -12.52 15.80
N VAL A 170 5.29 -13.67 15.21
CA VAL A 170 6.13 -14.88 15.37
C VAL A 170 7.56 -14.65 14.84
N LEU A 171 7.73 -13.74 13.88
CA LEU A 171 9.03 -13.35 13.34
C LEU A 171 9.69 -12.17 14.07
N ASP A 172 9.24 -11.83 15.28
CA ASP A 172 9.74 -10.70 16.09
C ASP A 172 9.58 -9.33 15.40
N GLY A 173 8.52 -9.15 14.64
CA GLY A 173 8.20 -7.86 14.01
C GLY A 173 7.85 -6.76 15.01
N PRO A 174 8.03 -5.49 14.65
CA PRO A 174 7.79 -4.35 15.53
C PRO A 174 6.30 -4.10 15.74
N ILE A 175 5.69 -4.84 16.66
CA ILE A 175 4.29 -4.69 17.07
C ILE A 175 4.22 -3.82 18.32
N GLY A 176 3.28 -2.89 18.35
CA GLY A 176 3.08 -2.00 19.50
C GLY A 176 1.83 -1.14 19.37
N ILE A 177 1.78 -0.07 20.14
CA ILE A 177 0.64 0.87 20.13
C ILE A 177 0.39 1.44 18.73
N GLY A 178 1.45 1.74 17.98
CA GLY A 178 1.36 2.21 16.58
C GLY A 178 0.68 1.20 15.65
N THR A 179 0.88 -0.11 15.89
CA THR A 179 0.17 -1.16 15.12
C THR A 179 -1.32 -1.11 15.39
N VAL A 180 -1.71 -0.99 16.66
CA VAL A 180 -3.12 -0.88 17.06
C VAL A 180 -3.74 0.37 16.42
N ILE A 181 -3.08 1.54 16.53
CA ILE A 181 -3.52 2.79 15.91
C ILE A 181 -3.67 2.59 14.39
N SER A 182 -2.70 1.98 13.73
CA SER A 182 -2.73 1.75 12.28
C SER A 182 -3.92 0.90 11.84
N VAL A 183 -4.22 -0.19 12.55
CA VAL A 183 -5.35 -1.08 12.24
C VAL A 183 -6.69 -0.34 12.28
N PHE A 184 -6.90 0.53 13.27
CA PHE A 184 -8.18 1.22 13.45
C PHE A 184 -8.26 2.55 12.69
N VAL A 185 -7.14 3.26 12.54
CA VAL A 185 -7.12 4.64 12.02
C VAL A 185 -6.85 4.68 10.52
N ALA A 186 -6.09 3.73 9.92
CA ALA A 186 -5.74 3.79 8.50
C ALA A 186 -6.96 3.89 7.58
N GLY A 187 -7.96 3.04 7.80
CA GLY A 187 -9.21 3.07 7.02
C GLY A 187 -9.99 4.39 7.21
N THR A 188 -10.04 4.89 8.42
CA THR A 188 -10.70 6.16 8.74
C THR A 188 -9.96 7.35 8.12
N ALA A 189 -8.62 7.35 8.16
CA ALA A 189 -7.79 8.37 7.53
C ALA A 189 -8.03 8.41 6.01
N LEU A 190 -8.04 7.25 5.34
CA LEU A 190 -8.36 7.16 3.92
C LEU A 190 -9.78 7.70 3.62
N GLN A 191 -10.78 7.31 4.42
CA GLN A 191 -12.16 7.80 4.24
C GLN A 191 -12.26 9.33 4.38
N ILE A 192 -11.57 9.91 5.36
CA ILE A 192 -11.51 11.37 5.55
C ILE A 192 -10.87 12.03 4.33
N VAL A 193 -9.73 11.51 3.86
CA VAL A 193 -9.06 12.03 2.65
C VAL A 193 -9.98 11.94 1.43
N CYS A 194 -10.63 10.79 1.20
CA CYS A 194 -11.58 10.62 0.10
C CYS A 194 -12.74 11.62 0.19
N ARG A 195 -13.24 11.89 1.40
CA ARG A 195 -14.30 12.88 1.61
C ARG A 195 -13.83 14.31 1.31
N ILE A 196 -12.64 14.68 1.79
CA ILE A 196 -12.05 16.02 1.52
C ILE A 196 -11.83 16.22 0.02
N MET A 197 -11.37 15.18 -0.66
CA MET A 197 -11.08 15.20 -2.10
C MET A 197 -12.31 14.93 -2.98
N HIS A 198 -13.51 14.81 -2.38
CA HIS A 198 -14.77 14.49 -3.08
C HIS A 198 -14.62 13.27 -4.01
N PHE A 199 -13.90 12.26 -3.55
CA PHE A 199 -13.54 11.08 -4.32
C PHE A 199 -14.26 9.84 -3.79
N GLU A 200 -14.94 9.11 -4.70
CA GLU A 200 -15.58 7.83 -4.37
C GLU A 200 -14.82 6.67 -5.06
N PRO A 201 -14.04 5.89 -4.30
CA PRO A 201 -13.22 4.81 -4.85
C PRO A 201 -14.01 3.76 -5.63
N ARG A 202 -15.29 3.53 -5.25
CA ARG A 202 -16.16 2.54 -5.89
C ARG A 202 -16.51 2.88 -7.33
N ASN A 203 -16.44 4.17 -7.70
CA ASN A 203 -16.81 4.65 -9.04
C ASN A 203 -15.64 4.59 -10.05
N VAL A 204 -14.45 4.24 -9.61
CA VAL A 204 -13.26 4.19 -10.47
C VAL A 204 -13.26 2.91 -11.30
N LYS A 205 -13.26 3.09 -12.62
CA LYS A 205 -13.02 1.97 -13.55
C LYS A 205 -11.52 1.69 -13.59
N HIS A 206 -11.12 0.60 -13.00
CA HIS A 206 -9.74 0.14 -13.04
C HIS A 206 -9.42 -0.50 -14.39
N LEU A 207 -8.39 0.01 -15.06
CA LEU A 207 -7.90 -0.52 -16.32
C LEU A 207 -7.05 -1.78 -16.05
N ASN A 208 -7.32 -2.85 -16.81
CA ASN A 208 -6.45 -4.02 -16.83
C ASN A 208 -5.18 -3.72 -17.62
N LEU A 209 -4.12 -4.49 -17.37
CA LEU A 209 -2.87 -4.40 -18.10
C LEU A 209 -3.08 -4.49 -19.64
N LEU A 210 -3.95 -5.41 -20.09
CA LEU A 210 -4.29 -5.59 -21.50
C LEU A 210 -5.06 -4.39 -22.10
N GLU A 211 -5.93 -3.77 -21.32
CA GLU A 211 -6.67 -2.58 -21.76
C GLU A 211 -5.75 -1.37 -21.81
N ALA A 212 -4.89 -1.24 -20.82
CA ALA A 212 -3.93 -0.16 -20.73
C ALA A 212 -2.86 -0.23 -21.83
N THR A 213 -2.32 -1.42 -22.14
CA THR A 213 -1.37 -1.62 -23.25
C THR A 213 -2.03 -1.39 -24.60
N LYS A 214 -3.28 -1.82 -24.81
CA LYS A 214 -4.04 -1.50 -26.04
C LYS A 214 -4.24 0.00 -26.22
N LEU A 215 -4.50 0.74 -25.12
CA LEU A 215 -4.63 2.20 -25.17
C LEU A 215 -3.30 2.91 -25.49
N LEU A 216 -2.17 2.37 -25.04
CA LEU A 216 -0.83 2.89 -25.35
C LEU A 216 -0.42 2.60 -26.80
N LEU A 217 -0.79 1.42 -27.33
CA LEU A 217 -0.44 0.98 -28.70
C LEU A 217 -1.43 1.42 -29.77
N SER A 218 -2.61 1.92 -29.38
CA SER A 218 -3.59 2.49 -30.34
C SER A 218 -3.13 3.88 -30.76
N HIS A 219 -2.25 3.90 -31.76
CA HIS A 219 -1.87 5.11 -32.52
C HIS A 219 -3.01 5.58 -33.41
#